data_997509ef6305638a95131ef425c43ba5
#
_entry.id   997509ef6305638a95131ef425c43ba5
#
_cell.length_a   1.000
_cell.length_b   1.000
_cell.length_c   1.000
_cell.angle_alpha   90.00
_cell.angle_beta   90.00
_cell.angle_gamma   90.00
#
_symmetry.space_group_name_H-M   'P 1'
#
loop_
_entity.id
_entity.type
_entity.pdbx_description
1 polymer ?
#
loop_
_entity_poly.entity_id
_entity_poly.type
_entity_poly.pdbx_seq_one_letter_code
_entity_poly.pdbx_strand_id
1 'polypeptide(L)'
;GCVIARSSLAKKVGIKMGVPFFEVKKLVKQNNVKVFSSNYTLYANISSRVMGVLKNYCDELEVYSVDEAFLILNKYSERSFFQRAIQIQKTVKKWIGVPVSIGIANNKTLSKIANHLAKKDELGTQVVELLDRQQIEIALKVLEVGDIWGIGSRISKFLQSNSIQTAYDLYSSDPRWIRQHLGVVGERTYRELHGEMCFPIIESPEAKKQCRVSRSFESYVENFKELEQRIISYATRASEKIRSDHLQAKRITVFIRSNKFNKKNQPYYGDKTYSFISPTNDLFEIVRLAVEALSSIYKPGIKYKKAGVLLSDLSSEGIYNRDLFFQRSEKDLLKKIKVNRVFDRLNSRYGSGTICIAKENYEKFYLTRRKNLSPAYTSNFYDLP
;
A
#
# COMPACT_ATOMS: atom_id res chain seq x y z
N GLY A 1 -12.42 -11.42 -0.23
CA GLY A 1 -11.57 -10.41 0.40
C GLY A 1 -11.33 -10.70 1.86
N CYS A 2 -10.42 -9.92 2.48
CA CYS A 2 -10.16 -9.99 3.91
C CYS A 2 -10.75 -8.75 4.60
N VAL A 3 -10.96 -8.86 5.91
CA VAL A 3 -11.40 -7.74 6.76
C VAL A 3 -10.27 -6.72 6.89
N ILE A 4 -10.48 -5.49 6.42
CA ILE A 4 -9.47 -4.41 6.45
C ILE A 4 -9.81 -3.29 7.44
N ALA A 5 -11.06 -3.19 7.86
CA ALA A 5 -11.52 -2.24 8.87
C ALA A 5 -12.73 -2.81 9.63
N ARG A 6 -12.97 -2.34 10.85
CA ARG A 6 -14.03 -2.78 11.73
C ARG A 6 -14.46 -1.65 12.66
N SER A 7 -15.75 -1.53 12.91
CA SER A 7 -16.25 -0.70 14.01
C SER A 7 -15.87 -1.29 15.38
N SER A 8 -15.95 -0.49 16.45
CA SER A 8 -15.72 -0.96 17.82
C SER A 8 -16.67 -2.10 18.17
N LEU A 9 -17.94 -2.04 17.76
CA LEU A 9 -18.91 -3.11 17.95
C LEU A 9 -18.50 -4.40 17.23
N ALA A 10 -18.04 -4.31 15.97
CA ALA A 10 -17.57 -5.48 15.22
C ALA A 10 -16.32 -6.12 15.86
N LYS A 11 -15.44 -5.32 16.51
CA LYS A 11 -14.30 -5.83 17.29
C LYS A 11 -14.81 -6.61 18.53
N LYS A 12 -15.79 -6.08 19.28
CA LYS A 12 -16.38 -6.73 20.45
C LYS A 12 -17.04 -8.07 20.11
N VAL A 13 -17.63 -8.20 18.93
CA VAL A 13 -18.17 -9.46 18.39
C VAL A 13 -17.07 -10.49 18.05
N GLY A 14 -15.79 -10.13 18.07
CA GLY A 14 -14.66 -11.04 17.83
C GLY A 14 -14.19 -11.10 16.37
N ILE A 15 -14.62 -10.19 15.49
CA ILE A 15 -14.13 -10.13 14.12
C ILE A 15 -12.70 -9.59 14.13
N LYS A 16 -11.71 -10.42 13.76
CA LYS A 16 -10.28 -10.04 13.74
C LYS A 16 -9.88 -9.36 12.43
N MET A 17 -8.85 -8.50 12.49
CA MET A 17 -8.23 -7.86 11.33
C MET A 17 -7.53 -8.91 10.45
N GLY A 18 -7.59 -8.71 9.12
CA GLY A 18 -6.86 -9.55 8.16
C GLY A 18 -7.49 -10.90 7.88
N VAL A 19 -8.49 -11.35 8.66
CA VAL A 19 -9.15 -12.64 8.43
C VAL A 19 -9.88 -12.65 7.08
N PRO A 20 -9.86 -13.77 6.34
CA PRO A 20 -10.67 -13.94 5.15
C PRO A 20 -12.17 -13.82 5.49
N PHE A 21 -12.92 -13.08 4.66
CA PHE A 21 -14.34 -12.84 4.92
C PHE A 21 -15.18 -14.13 5.06
N PHE A 22 -14.82 -15.17 4.31
CA PHE A 22 -15.56 -16.44 4.36
C PHE A 22 -15.48 -17.12 5.75
N GLU A 23 -14.40 -16.93 6.50
CA GLU A 23 -14.23 -17.47 7.85
C GLU A 23 -15.17 -16.80 8.87
N VAL A 24 -15.45 -15.50 8.69
CA VAL A 24 -16.29 -14.71 9.62
C VAL A 24 -17.74 -14.56 9.13
N LYS A 25 -18.11 -15.14 7.99
CA LYS A 25 -19.44 -14.97 7.37
C LYS A 25 -20.59 -15.39 8.28
N LYS A 26 -20.42 -16.48 9.05
CA LYS A 26 -21.43 -16.94 10.03
C LYS A 26 -21.60 -15.91 11.16
N LEU A 27 -20.50 -15.45 11.73
CA LEU A 27 -20.47 -14.47 12.82
C LEU A 27 -21.11 -13.13 12.39
N VAL A 28 -20.80 -12.68 11.18
CA VAL A 28 -21.38 -11.49 10.55
C VAL A 28 -22.91 -11.62 10.45
N LYS A 29 -23.42 -12.77 9.98
CA LYS A 29 -24.87 -13.02 9.84
C LYS A 29 -25.58 -13.10 11.19
N GLN A 30 -24.99 -13.82 12.17
CA GLN A 30 -25.57 -14.00 13.51
C GLN A 30 -25.69 -12.69 14.29
N ASN A 31 -24.76 -11.76 14.08
CA ASN A 31 -24.72 -10.47 14.79
C ASN A 31 -25.21 -9.29 13.93
N ASN A 32 -25.85 -9.56 12.81
CA ASN A 32 -26.39 -8.54 11.90
C ASN A 32 -25.39 -7.45 11.51
N VAL A 33 -24.12 -7.82 11.32
CA VAL A 33 -23.03 -6.88 10.99
C VAL A 33 -23.16 -6.43 9.55
N LYS A 34 -23.21 -5.13 9.31
CA LYS A 34 -23.21 -4.56 7.96
C LYS A 34 -21.80 -4.65 7.34
N VAL A 35 -21.72 -5.11 6.09
CA VAL A 35 -20.47 -5.33 5.36
C VAL A 35 -20.41 -4.44 4.14
N PHE A 36 -19.35 -3.66 4.04
CA PHE A 36 -19.08 -2.79 2.89
C PHE A 36 -17.86 -3.28 2.10
N SER A 37 -17.91 -3.14 0.79
CA SER A 37 -16.72 -3.28 -0.06
C SER A 37 -15.84 -2.04 0.09
N SER A 38 -14.51 -2.22 -0.01
CA SER A 38 -13.56 -1.11 0.10
C SER A 38 -13.82 -0.04 -0.97
N ASN A 39 -14.07 1.20 -0.54
CA ASN A 39 -14.28 2.36 -1.40
C ASN A 39 -13.03 3.25 -1.40
N TYR A 40 -11.98 2.81 -2.11
CA TYR A 40 -10.69 3.51 -2.12
C TYR A 40 -10.77 4.96 -2.63
N THR A 41 -11.69 5.27 -3.54
CA THR A 41 -11.90 6.64 -4.03
C THR A 41 -12.38 7.55 -2.91
N LEU A 42 -13.39 7.09 -2.14
CA LEU A 42 -13.88 7.82 -0.98
C LEU A 42 -12.78 7.97 0.08
N TYR A 43 -12.05 6.89 0.39
CA TYR A 43 -10.99 6.94 1.40
C TYR A 43 -9.87 7.90 1.01
N ALA A 44 -9.45 7.90 -0.26
CA ALA A 44 -8.43 8.83 -0.74
C ALA A 44 -8.91 10.29 -0.67
N ASN A 45 -10.18 10.57 -0.98
CA ASN A 45 -10.74 11.91 -0.88
C ASN A 45 -10.79 12.41 0.56
N ILE A 46 -11.31 11.58 1.50
CA ILE A 46 -11.33 11.92 2.92
C ILE A 46 -9.91 12.10 3.46
N SER A 47 -8.99 11.20 3.13
CA SER A 47 -7.58 11.30 3.49
C SER A 47 -6.97 12.62 3.04
N SER A 48 -7.14 13.00 1.78
CA SER A 48 -6.62 14.27 1.23
C SER A 48 -7.14 15.48 2.01
N ARG A 49 -8.40 15.47 2.44
CA ARG A 49 -8.97 16.55 3.27
C ARG A 49 -8.34 16.57 4.67
N VAL A 50 -8.15 15.40 5.29
CA VAL A 50 -7.46 15.30 6.58
C VAL A 50 -6.04 15.84 6.49
N MET A 51 -5.26 15.39 5.47
CA MET A 51 -3.88 15.85 5.27
C MET A 51 -3.81 17.36 5.01
N GLY A 52 -4.81 17.92 4.28
CA GLY A 52 -4.96 19.36 4.08
C GLY A 52 -5.17 20.13 5.39
N VAL A 53 -5.95 19.58 6.33
CA VAL A 53 -6.09 20.18 7.67
C VAL A 53 -4.79 20.08 8.46
N LEU A 54 -4.14 18.90 8.47
CA LEU A 54 -2.91 18.67 9.22
C LEU A 54 -1.79 19.63 8.80
N LYS A 55 -1.69 19.91 7.49
CA LYS A 55 -0.69 20.82 6.93
C LYS A 55 -0.74 22.26 7.54
N ASN A 56 -1.89 22.68 8.05
CA ASN A 56 -2.02 24.00 8.71
C ASN A 56 -1.45 24.04 10.15
N TYR A 57 -1.05 22.90 10.70
CA TYR A 57 -0.60 22.76 12.09
C TYR A 57 0.87 22.38 12.24
N CYS A 58 1.58 22.13 11.14
CA CYS A 58 2.97 21.66 11.17
C CYS A 58 3.80 22.33 10.08
N ASP A 59 5.11 22.37 10.29
CA ASP A 59 6.06 22.88 9.31
C ASP A 59 6.37 21.81 8.25
N GLU A 60 6.51 20.56 8.70
CA GLU A 60 6.80 19.41 7.85
C GLU A 60 5.74 18.33 8.06
N LEU A 61 5.25 17.76 6.94
CA LEU A 61 4.24 16.71 6.91
C LEU A 61 4.69 15.57 6.01
N GLU A 62 4.83 14.38 6.59
CA GLU A 62 4.98 13.15 5.83
C GLU A 62 3.64 12.40 5.78
N VAL A 63 3.06 12.26 4.59
CA VAL A 63 1.90 11.39 4.36
C VAL A 63 2.40 9.95 4.25
N TYR A 64 2.39 9.23 5.38
CA TYR A 64 2.92 7.88 5.46
C TYR A 64 1.99 6.84 4.80
N SER A 65 0.68 6.99 4.97
CA SER A 65 -0.33 6.15 4.34
C SER A 65 -1.64 6.92 4.10
N VAL A 66 -2.68 6.24 3.61
CA VAL A 66 -4.01 6.83 3.41
C VAL A 66 -4.67 7.29 4.73
N ASP A 67 -4.25 6.71 5.86
CA ASP A 67 -4.83 6.92 7.19
C ASP A 67 -3.83 7.34 8.26
N GLU A 68 -2.57 7.59 7.89
CA GLU A 68 -1.50 7.93 8.83
C GLU A 68 -0.56 8.99 8.25
N ALA A 69 -0.16 9.95 9.10
CA ALA A 69 0.84 10.95 8.79
C ALA A 69 1.75 11.22 9.99
N PHE A 70 2.98 11.64 9.72
CA PHE A 70 3.88 12.21 10.72
C PHE A 70 3.97 13.72 10.52
N LEU A 71 3.99 14.45 11.62
CA LEU A 71 4.08 15.90 11.65
C LEU A 71 5.25 16.33 12.52
N ILE A 72 6.01 17.33 12.08
CA ILE A 72 6.93 18.06 12.96
C ILE A 72 6.21 19.28 13.54
N LEU A 73 6.15 19.33 14.86
CA LEU A 73 5.60 20.44 15.62
C LEU A 73 6.73 21.22 16.29
N ASN A 74 6.91 22.49 15.94
CA ASN A 74 7.91 23.33 16.56
C ASN A 74 7.53 23.77 17.97
N LYS A 75 8.57 23.98 18.84
CA LYS A 75 8.42 24.42 20.25
C LYS A 75 7.92 25.88 20.42
N TYR A 76 7.95 26.68 19.37
CA TYR A 76 7.66 28.12 19.42
C TYR A 76 6.17 28.51 19.55
N SER A 77 5.34 27.64 20.07
CA SER A 77 3.94 27.95 20.34
C SER A 77 3.73 28.10 21.86
N GLU A 78 2.90 29.06 22.26
CA GLU A 78 2.48 29.25 23.66
C GLU A 78 1.75 28.05 24.27
N ARG A 79 1.30 27.10 23.39
CA ARG A 79 0.57 25.91 23.79
C ARG A 79 1.49 24.71 23.87
N SER A 80 1.26 23.84 24.86
CA SER A 80 1.94 22.54 24.93
C SER A 80 1.61 21.67 23.70
N PHE A 81 2.48 20.70 23.37
CA PHE A 81 2.23 19.75 22.29
C PHE A 81 0.92 19.00 22.47
N PHE A 82 0.59 18.61 23.71
CA PHE A 82 -0.66 17.96 24.05
C PHE A 82 -1.88 18.83 23.70
N GLN A 83 -1.88 20.11 24.07
CA GLN A 83 -2.97 21.03 23.74
C GLN A 83 -3.13 21.24 22.23
N ARG A 84 -2.01 21.31 21.49
CA ARG A 84 -2.03 21.39 20.02
C ARG A 84 -2.62 20.12 19.41
N ALA A 85 -2.25 18.94 19.90
CA ALA A 85 -2.81 17.67 19.43
C ALA A 85 -4.33 17.59 19.66
N ILE A 86 -4.81 18.01 20.85
CA ILE A 86 -6.25 18.11 21.12
C ILE A 86 -6.94 19.09 20.15
N GLN A 87 -6.31 20.21 19.85
CA GLN A 87 -6.85 21.16 18.86
C GLN A 87 -6.94 20.54 17.45
N ILE A 88 -5.87 19.90 17.00
CA ILE A 88 -5.85 19.17 15.71
C ILE A 88 -6.99 18.15 15.66
N GLN A 89 -7.10 17.32 16.68
CA GLN A 89 -8.14 16.29 16.77
C GLN A 89 -9.55 16.89 16.68
N LYS A 90 -9.82 17.95 17.44
CA LYS A 90 -11.11 18.66 17.40
C LYS A 90 -11.39 19.27 16.04
N THR A 91 -10.37 19.86 15.38
CA THR A 91 -10.53 20.47 14.06
C THR A 91 -10.82 19.42 12.99
N VAL A 92 -10.07 18.34 12.95
CA VAL A 92 -10.30 17.22 12.02
C VAL A 92 -11.70 16.63 12.22
N LYS A 93 -12.10 16.42 13.48
CA LYS A 93 -13.44 15.90 13.81
C LYS A 93 -14.54 16.89 13.38
N LYS A 94 -14.37 18.19 13.64
CA LYS A 94 -15.35 19.21 13.30
C LYS A 94 -15.50 19.42 11.79
N TRP A 95 -14.38 19.46 11.04
CA TRP A 95 -14.40 19.82 9.62
C TRP A 95 -14.64 18.64 8.69
N ILE A 96 -14.21 17.44 9.10
CA ILE A 96 -14.23 16.25 8.23
C ILE A 96 -15.12 15.14 8.79
N GLY A 97 -15.41 15.17 10.10
CA GLY A 97 -16.25 14.16 10.76
C GLY A 97 -15.53 12.88 11.15
N VAL A 98 -14.22 12.76 10.87
CA VAL A 98 -13.42 11.55 11.16
C VAL A 98 -12.70 11.72 12.49
N PRO A 99 -12.82 10.76 13.44
CA PRO A 99 -12.01 10.76 14.66
C PRO A 99 -10.58 10.34 14.34
N VAL A 100 -9.61 10.97 14.99
CA VAL A 100 -8.18 10.62 14.88
C VAL A 100 -7.58 10.47 16.27
N SER A 101 -6.60 9.57 16.42
CA SER A 101 -5.75 9.44 17.60
C SER A 101 -4.37 10.01 17.29
N ILE A 102 -3.71 10.61 18.29
CA ILE A 102 -2.43 11.28 18.11
C ILE A 102 -1.44 10.76 19.15
N GLY A 103 -0.25 10.37 18.70
CA GLY A 103 0.89 10.04 19.52
C GLY A 103 1.99 11.07 19.36
N ILE A 104 2.53 11.58 20.44
CA ILE A 104 3.55 12.62 20.49
C ILE A 104 4.82 12.02 21.07
N ALA A 105 5.95 12.15 20.39
CA ALA A 105 7.26 11.71 20.86
C ALA A 105 8.39 12.36 20.05
N ASN A 106 9.64 12.11 20.45
CA ASN A 106 10.82 12.70 19.82
C ASN A 106 11.22 12.06 18.48
N ASN A 107 10.65 10.90 18.12
CA ASN A 107 10.94 10.20 16.86
C ASN A 107 9.74 9.37 16.38
N LYS A 108 9.85 8.81 15.18
CA LYS A 108 8.75 8.07 14.54
C LYS A 108 8.34 6.81 15.28
N THR A 109 9.28 6.00 15.75
CA THR A 109 8.96 4.73 16.44
C THR A 109 8.22 5.00 17.75
N LEU A 110 8.71 5.92 18.56
CA LEU A 110 8.03 6.30 19.81
C LEU A 110 6.67 6.97 19.55
N SER A 111 6.54 7.81 18.52
CA SER A 111 5.25 8.41 18.13
C SER A 111 4.24 7.35 17.73
N LYS A 112 4.65 6.30 17.03
CA LYS A 112 3.78 5.15 16.67
C LYS A 112 3.36 4.35 17.90
N ILE A 113 4.26 4.17 18.88
CA ILE A 113 3.95 3.54 20.17
C ILE A 113 2.93 4.39 20.94
N ALA A 114 3.18 5.69 21.06
CA ALA A 114 2.23 6.62 21.69
C ALA A 114 0.86 6.59 21.02
N ASN A 115 0.81 6.57 19.68
CA ASN A 115 -0.45 6.46 18.93
C ASN A 115 -1.14 5.09 19.12
N HIS A 116 -0.38 3.99 19.25
CA HIS A 116 -0.94 2.67 19.56
C HIS A 116 -1.63 2.68 20.93
N LEU A 117 -1.01 3.29 21.94
CA LEU A 117 -1.59 3.46 23.27
C LEU A 117 -2.81 4.38 23.23
N ALA A 118 -2.73 5.50 22.51
CA ALA A 118 -3.85 6.42 22.31
C ALA A 118 -5.08 5.76 21.67
N LYS A 119 -4.88 4.82 20.75
CA LYS A 119 -5.99 4.02 20.15
C LYS A 119 -6.65 3.06 21.12
N LYS A 120 -5.96 2.64 22.20
CA LYS A 120 -6.51 1.77 23.26
C LYS A 120 -7.24 2.55 24.35
N ASP A 121 -7.01 3.85 24.45
CA ASP A 121 -7.66 4.78 25.38
C ASP A 121 -9.06 5.16 24.87
N GLU A 122 -10.00 4.20 24.91
CA GLU A 122 -11.37 4.40 24.38
C GLU A 122 -12.19 5.43 25.19
N LEU A 123 -11.84 5.67 26.44
CA LEU A 123 -12.55 6.57 27.37
C LEU A 123 -11.86 7.91 27.59
N GLY A 124 -10.61 8.05 27.14
CA GLY A 124 -9.81 9.24 27.32
C GLY A 124 -9.76 10.16 26.11
N THR A 125 -8.70 10.94 26.04
CA THR A 125 -8.51 11.95 24.99
C THR A 125 -8.08 11.37 23.66
N GLN A 126 -7.63 10.12 23.63
CA GLN A 126 -6.96 9.50 22.48
C GLN A 126 -5.71 10.27 21.99
N VAL A 127 -5.08 10.98 22.92
CA VAL A 127 -3.79 11.65 22.72
C VAL A 127 -2.84 11.17 23.82
N VAL A 128 -1.66 10.70 23.43
CA VAL A 128 -0.61 10.23 24.36
C VAL A 128 0.71 10.88 24.02
N GLU A 129 1.41 11.38 25.06
CA GLU A 129 2.78 11.87 24.96
C GLU A 129 3.78 10.89 25.56
N LEU A 130 4.89 10.66 24.86
CA LEU A 130 6.05 9.90 25.33
C LEU A 130 7.30 10.76 25.12
N LEU A 131 7.50 11.75 25.98
CA LEU A 131 8.59 12.72 25.89
C LEU A 131 9.68 12.49 26.94
N ASP A 132 9.31 11.98 28.11
CA ASP A 132 10.26 11.66 29.16
C ASP A 132 10.57 10.15 29.24
N ARG A 133 11.76 9.82 29.78
CA ARG A 133 12.28 8.46 29.85
C ARG A 133 11.40 7.52 30.67
N GLN A 134 10.84 7.98 31.79
CA GLN A 134 10.01 7.13 32.65
C GLN A 134 8.72 6.73 31.95
N GLN A 135 8.06 7.69 31.27
CA GLN A 135 6.87 7.41 30.46
C GLN A 135 7.16 6.42 29.34
N ILE A 136 8.30 6.58 28.65
CA ILE A 136 8.73 5.66 27.59
C ILE A 136 8.91 4.26 28.17
N GLU A 137 9.66 4.09 29.26
CA GLU A 137 9.91 2.77 29.87
C GLU A 137 8.62 2.08 30.33
N ILE A 138 7.68 2.83 30.93
CA ILE A 138 6.36 2.30 31.30
C ILE A 138 5.59 1.82 30.06
N ALA A 139 5.57 2.62 29.00
CA ALA A 139 4.89 2.27 27.75
C ALA A 139 5.49 1.03 27.09
N LEU A 140 6.82 0.90 27.10
CA LEU A 140 7.53 -0.25 26.51
C LEU A 140 7.27 -1.56 27.27
N LYS A 141 7.09 -1.51 28.60
CA LYS A 141 6.81 -2.70 29.43
C LYS A 141 5.46 -3.35 29.12
N VAL A 142 4.46 -2.57 28.70
CA VAL A 142 3.11 -3.08 28.42
C VAL A 142 2.89 -3.38 26.93
N LEU A 143 3.86 -3.07 26.06
CA LEU A 143 3.76 -3.26 24.62
C LEU A 143 4.42 -4.58 24.21
N GLU A 144 3.69 -5.44 23.49
CA GLU A 144 4.29 -6.63 22.88
C GLU A 144 5.32 -6.24 21.82
N VAL A 145 6.41 -6.97 21.71
CA VAL A 145 7.49 -6.70 20.73
C VAL A 145 6.98 -6.71 19.29
N GLY A 146 5.95 -7.51 19.00
CA GLY A 146 5.31 -7.57 17.68
C GLY A 146 4.49 -6.35 17.30
N ASP A 147 4.15 -5.49 18.25
CA ASP A 147 3.39 -4.24 18.04
C ASP A 147 4.30 -3.04 17.76
N ILE A 148 5.64 -3.21 17.89
CA ILE A 148 6.60 -2.17 17.51
C ILE A 148 6.56 -1.95 15.99
N TRP A 149 6.50 -0.69 15.58
CA TRP A 149 6.55 -0.31 14.17
C TRP A 149 7.82 -0.85 13.48
N GLY A 150 7.63 -1.54 12.35
CA GLY A 150 8.72 -2.20 11.62
C GLY A 150 9.00 -3.65 12.02
N ILE A 151 8.45 -4.14 13.14
CA ILE A 151 8.55 -5.54 13.55
C ILE A 151 7.37 -6.35 13.00
N GLY A 152 7.61 -7.07 11.91
CA GLY A 152 6.62 -7.97 11.32
C GLY A 152 6.56 -9.34 12.03
N SER A 153 5.55 -10.14 11.70
CA SER A 153 5.28 -11.44 12.35
C SER A 153 6.47 -12.42 12.36
N ARG A 154 7.36 -12.38 11.37
CA ARG A 154 8.57 -13.24 11.35
C ARG A 154 9.60 -12.78 12.36
N ILE A 155 9.86 -11.47 12.42
CA ILE A 155 10.81 -10.88 13.36
C ILE A 155 10.26 -11.02 14.78
N SER A 156 8.97 -10.76 14.99
CA SER A 156 8.31 -10.95 16.28
C SER A 156 8.48 -12.39 16.81
N LYS A 157 8.21 -13.41 16.00
CA LYS A 157 8.41 -14.81 16.39
C LYS A 157 9.87 -15.13 16.71
N PHE A 158 10.80 -14.60 15.93
CA PHE A 158 12.23 -14.77 16.18
C PHE A 158 12.66 -14.12 17.49
N LEU A 159 12.20 -12.90 17.79
CA LEU A 159 12.48 -12.22 19.04
C LEU A 159 11.88 -12.98 20.24
N GLN A 160 10.63 -13.42 20.13
CA GLN A 160 9.94 -14.21 21.15
C GLN A 160 10.66 -15.54 21.43
N SER A 161 11.20 -16.22 20.40
CA SER A 161 12.00 -17.44 20.59
C SER A 161 13.36 -17.18 21.26
N ASN A 162 13.82 -15.92 21.31
CA ASN A 162 15.01 -15.47 22.04
C ASN A 162 14.65 -14.74 23.35
N SER A 163 13.48 -15.04 23.95
CA SER A 163 13.02 -14.49 25.23
C SER A 163 12.76 -12.99 25.24
N ILE A 164 12.64 -12.35 24.08
CA ILE A 164 12.28 -10.94 23.92
C ILE A 164 10.78 -10.86 23.62
N GLN A 165 9.94 -10.66 24.66
CA GLN A 165 8.50 -10.67 24.56
C GLN A 165 7.91 -9.27 24.42
N THR A 166 8.46 -8.30 25.13
CA THR A 166 7.99 -6.91 25.19
C THR A 166 8.91 -5.95 24.45
N ALA A 167 8.40 -4.75 24.19
CA ALA A 167 9.22 -3.67 23.65
C ALA A 167 10.34 -3.27 24.63
N TYR A 168 10.12 -3.44 25.93
CA TYR A 168 11.13 -3.17 26.96
C TYR A 168 12.25 -4.22 26.93
N ASP A 169 11.96 -5.49 26.67
CA ASP A 169 13.01 -6.51 26.51
C ASP A 169 13.91 -6.17 25.32
N LEU A 170 13.33 -5.71 24.21
CA LEU A 170 14.10 -5.24 23.05
C LEU A 170 14.93 -3.99 23.39
N TYR A 171 14.34 -3.05 24.12
CA TYR A 171 15.03 -1.83 24.61
C TYR A 171 16.22 -2.18 25.50
N SER A 172 16.10 -3.20 26.35
CA SER A 172 17.16 -3.65 27.29
C SER A 172 18.17 -4.64 26.68
N SER A 173 18.01 -5.00 25.40
CA SER A 173 18.87 -5.97 24.71
C SER A 173 20.25 -5.38 24.36
N ASP A 174 21.24 -6.25 24.13
CA ASP A 174 22.55 -5.84 23.63
C ASP A 174 22.45 -5.28 22.20
N PRO A 175 22.89 -4.05 21.94
CA PRO A 175 22.84 -3.42 20.61
C PRO A 175 23.67 -4.20 19.56
N ARG A 176 24.75 -4.89 19.96
CA ARG A 176 25.54 -5.72 19.04
C ARG A 176 24.74 -6.93 18.56
N TRP A 177 24.02 -7.58 19.49
CA TRP A 177 23.13 -8.69 19.17
C TRP A 177 22.02 -8.24 18.23
N ILE A 178 21.38 -7.09 18.49
CA ILE A 178 20.35 -6.51 17.64
C ILE A 178 20.88 -6.27 16.22
N ARG A 179 22.05 -5.64 16.11
CA ARG A 179 22.68 -5.36 14.79
C ARG A 179 22.97 -6.63 14.00
N GLN A 180 23.47 -7.66 14.68
CA GLN A 180 23.82 -8.93 14.07
C GLN A 180 22.59 -9.67 13.53
N HIS A 181 21.49 -9.70 14.27
CA HIS A 181 20.32 -10.52 13.94
C HIS A 181 19.23 -9.76 13.18
N LEU A 182 19.05 -8.47 13.42
CA LEU A 182 18.02 -7.64 12.78
C LEU A 182 18.57 -6.66 11.73
N GLY A 183 19.90 -6.58 11.60
CA GLY A 183 20.58 -5.70 10.66
C GLY A 183 20.41 -4.22 10.98
N VAL A 184 20.73 -3.35 10.00
CA VAL A 184 20.71 -1.88 10.14
C VAL A 184 19.33 -1.34 10.54
N VAL A 185 18.26 -1.89 9.98
CA VAL A 185 16.90 -1.41 10.25
C VAL A 185 16.50 -1.73 11.69
N GLY A 186 16.81 -2.94 12.18
CA GLY A 186 16.57 -3.31 13.58
C GLY A 186 17.36 -2.45 14.55
N GLU A 187 18.62 -2.17 14.25
CA GLU A 187 19.46 -1.28 15.06
C GLU A 187 18.88 0.15 15.10
N ARG A 188 18.42 0.69 13.98
CA ARG A 188 17.75 2.00 13.96
C ARG A 188 16.49 2.02 14.81
N THR A 189 15.66 0.98 14.73
CA THR A 189 14.48 0.83 15.59
C THR A 189 14.88 0.79 17.07
N TYR A 190 15.91 0.02 17.43
CA TYR A 190 16.46 -0.03 18.77
C TYR A 190 16.91 1.36 19.27
N ARG A 191 17.66 2.10 18.45
CA ARG A 191 18.13 3.45 18.79
C ARG A 191 16.97 4.45 18.93
N GLU A 192 15.91 4.32 18.11
CA GLU A 192 14.70 5.13 18.28
C GLU A 192 13.95 4.82 19.58
N LEU A 193 13.95 3.59 20.05
CA LEU A 193 13.39 3.28 21.37
C LEU A 193 14.16 4.00 22.51
N HIS A 194 15.45 4.31 22.30
CA HIS A 194 16.28 5.10 23.22
C HIS A 194 16.18 6.61 23.02
N GLY A 195 15.27 7.07 22.16
CA GLY A 195 15.02 8.50 21.92
C GLY A 195 15.80 9.13 20.78
N GLU A 196 16.71 8.41 20.12
CA GLU A 196 17.45 8.91 18.97
C GLU A 196 16.53 9.03 17.74
N MET A 197 16.78 10.01 16.87
CA MET A 197 16.06 10.17 15.62
C MET A 197 16.84 9.46 14.49
N CYS A 198 16.38 8.31 14.04
CA CYS A 198 17.02 7.51 13.00
C CYS A 198 16.25 7.48 11.67
N PHE A 199 14.96 7.78 11.70
CA PHE A 199 14.09 7.86 10.52
C PHE A 199 13.63 9.31 10.33
N PRO A 200 14.24 10.08 9.40
CA PRO A 200 13.85 11.46 9.14
C PRO A 200 12.43 11.54 8.56
N ILE A 201 11.81 12.72 8.63
CA ILE A 201 10.57 13.03 7.92
C ILE A 201 10.87 13.12 6.42
N ILE A 202 10.00 12.52 5.61
CA ILE A 202 10.11 12.49 4.15
C ILE A 202 8.89 13.22 3.58
N GLU A 203 9.01 14.50 3.30
CA GLU A 203 7.91 15.30 2.74
C GLU A 203 7.55 14.87 1.32
N SER A 204 8.54 14.53 0.51
CA SER A 204 8.35 14.09 -0.87
C SER A 204 8.76 12.63 -0.99
N PRO A 205 7.83 11.74 -1.39
CA PRO A 205 8.17 10.34 -1.58
C PRO A 205 9.24 10.19 -2.66
N GLU A 206 10.18 9.26 -2.46
CA GLU A 206 11.14 8.88 -3.50
C GLU A 206 10.42 8.51 -4.80
N ALA A 207 11.08 8.75 -5.93
CA ALA A 207 10.59 8.32 -7.23
C ALA A 207 10.27 6.82 -7.23
N LYS A 208 9.15 6.47 -7.83
CA LYS A 208 8.71 5.07 -7.91
C LYS A 208 9.76 4.24 -8.65
N LYS A 209 10.30 3.21 -8.00
CA LYS A 209 11.29 2.28 -8.60
C LYS A 209 10.61 1.15 -9.38
N GLN A 210 9.32 0.89 -9.09
CA GLN A 210 8.55 -0.21 -9.69
C GLN A 210 7.06 0.14 -9.79
N CYS A 211 6.40 -0.40 -10.84
CA CYS A 211 4.95 -0.37 -10.98
C CYS A 211 4.41 -1.78 -11.17
N ARG A 212 3.54 -2.23 -10.26
CA ARG A 212 2.97 -3.58 -10.31
C ARG A 212 1.46 -3.56 -10.45
N VAL A 213 0.96 -4.32 -11.41
CA VAL A 213 -0.48 -4.61 -11.55
C VAL A 213 -0.68 -6.11 -11.46
N SER A 214 -1.45 -6.58 -10.48
CA SER A 214 -1.72 -8.00 -10.30
C SER A 214 -3.07 -8.23 -9.64
N ARG A 215 -3.69 -9.38 -9.92
CA ARG A 215 -4.96 -9.78 -9.31
C ARG A 215 -4.95 -11.26 -8.93
N SER A 216 -5.60 -11.57 -7.81
CA SER A 216 -6.03 -12.94 -7.51
C SER A 216 -7.39 -13.17 -8.16
N PHE A 217 -7.55 -14.31 -8.81
CA PHE A 217 -8.78 -14.66 -9.53
C PHE A 217 -9.84 -15.18 -8.54
N GLU A 218 -11.10 -14.97 -8.85
CA GLU A 218 -12.22 -15.52 -8.06
C GLU A 218 -12.33 -17.04 -8.29
N SER A 219 -12.42 -17.47 -9.54
CA SER A 219 -12.30 -18.85 -10.01
C SER A 219 -10.88 -19.15 -10.48
N TYR A 220 -10.54 -20.43 -10.54
CA TYR A 220 -9.29 -20.83 -11.16
C TYR A 220 -9.33 -20.61 -12.67
N VAL A 221 -8.19 -20.27 -13.24
CA VAL A 221 -7.99 -20.10 -14.68
C VAL A 221 -6.99 -21.14 -15.14
N GLU A 222 -7.37 -21.92 -16.15
CA GLU A 222 -6.53 -22.98 -16.75
C GLU A 222 -6.17 -22.66 -18.19
N ASN A 223 -7.03 -21.92 -18.89
CA ASN A 223 -6.91 -21.63 -20.31
C ASN A 223 -5.88 -20.52 -20.57
N PHE A 224 -4.95 -20.76 -21.51
CA PHE A 224 -3.94 -19.78 -21.93
C PHE A 224 -4.57 -18.50 -22.46
N LYS A 225 -5.59 -18.58 -23.31
CA LYS A 225 -6.25 -17.42 -23.92
C LYS A 225 -6.86 -16.50 -22.86
N GLU A 226 -7.46 -17.06 -21.80
CA GLU A 226 -8.01 -16.28 -20.70
C GLU A 226 -6.88 -15.62 -19.87
N LEU A 227 -5.76 -16.32 -19.63
CA LEU A 227 -4.60 -15.71 -18.96
C LEU A 227 -3.97 -14.60 -19.80
N GLU A 228 -3.86 -14.81 -21.13
CA GLU A 228 -3.34 -13.81 -22.08
C GLU A 228 -4.17 -12.51 -22.00
N GLN A 229 -5.49 -12.61 -22.07
CA GLN A 229 -6.39 -11.46 -21.96
C GLN A 229 -6.17 -10.67 -20.64
N ARG A 230 -6.02 -11.40 -19.52
CA ARG A 230 -5.77 -10.79 -18.20
C ARG A 230 -4.41 -10.10 -18.15
N ILE A 231 -3.37 -10.75 -18.70
CA ILE A 231 -2.01 -10.17 -18.75
C ILE A 231 -1.98 -8.94 -19.64
N ILE A 232 -2.66 -8.94 -20.79
CA ILE A 232 -2.81 -7.76 -21.65
C ILE A 232 -3.45 -6.61 -20.85
N SER A 233 -4.55 -6.87 -20.16
CA SER A 233 -5.21 -5.85 -19.33
C SER A 233 -4.30 -5.30 -18.21
N TYR A 234 -3.50 -6.17 -17.56
CA TYR A 234 -2.58 -5.72 -16.51
C TYR A 234 -1.40 -4.93 -17.09
N ALA A 235 -0.90 -5.32 -18.26
CA ALA A 235 0.16 -4.61 -18.97
C ALA A 235 -0.32 -3.22 -19.44
N THR A 236 -1.52 -3.14 -20.02
CA THR A 236 -2.19 -1.88 -20.38
C THR A 236 -2.29 -0.97 -19.17
N ARG A 237 -2.82 -1.48 -18.05
CA ARG A 237 -2.97 -0.69 -16.83
C ARG A 237 -1.64 -0.27 -16.20
N ALA A 238 -0.61 -1.10 -16.29
CA ALA A 238 0.73 -0.77 -15.81
C ALA A 238 1.36 0.34 -16.65
N SER A 239 1.22 0.26 -17.99
CA SER A 239 1.73 1.28 -18.92
C SER A 239 1.03 2.63 -18.73
N GLU A 240 -0.31 2.66 -18.57
CA GLU A 240 -1.06 3.88 -18.24
C GLU A 240 -0.52 4.55 -16.96
N LYS A 241 -0.28 3.75 -15.89
CA LYS A 241 0.22 4.28 -14.62
C LYS A 241 1.59 4.91 -14.72
N ILE A 242 2.55 4.25 -15.40
CA ILE A 242 3.88 4.82 -15.54
C ILE A 242 3.87 6.07 -16.45
N ARG A 243 3.03 6.11 -17.49
CA ARG A 243 2.85 7.32 -18.31
C ARG A 243 2.23 8.47 -17.51
N SER A 244 1.22 8.20 -16.66
CA SER A 244 0.63 9.24 -15.81
C SER A 244 1.62 9.81 -14.77
N ASP A 245 2.63 9.03 -14.40
CA ASP A 245 3.71 9.45 -13.50
C ASP A 245 4.93 9.99 -14.28
N HIS A 246 4.87 10.15 -15.61
CA HIS A 246 5.97 10.56 -16.50
C HIS A 246 7.21 9.67 -16.38
N LEU A 247 7.00 8.36 -16.28
CA LEU A 247 8.07 7.36 -16.12
C LEU A 247 8.13 6.42 -17.31
N GLN A 248 9.31 5.79 -17.47
CA GLN A 248 9.60 4.71 -18.42
C GLN A 248 10.20 3.52 -17.68
N ALA A 249 9.98 2.30 -18.17
CA ALA A 249 10.49 1.07 -17.59
C ALA A 249 11.63 0.47 -18.44
N LYS A 250 12.67 -0.05 -17.79
CA LYS A 250 13.74 -0.82 -18.44
C LYS A 250 13.47 -2.31 -18.47
N ARG A 251 12.65 -2.81 -17.54
CA ARG A 251 12.33 -4.25 -17.45
C ARG A 251 10.84 -4.50 -17.21
N ILE A 252 10.37 -5.64 -17.73
CA ILE A 252 9.05 -6.19 -17.47
C ILE A 252 9.16 -7.60 -16.92
N THR A 253 8.45 -7.90 -15.83
CA THR A 253 8.29 -9.23 -15.28
C THR A 253 6.83 -9.63 -15.32
N VAL A 254 6.53 -10.78 -15.93
CA VAL A 254 5.20 -11.40 -15.85
C VAL A 254 5.29 -12.59 -14.90
N PHE A 255 4.28 -12.78 -14.08
CA PHE A 255 4.20 -13.92 -13.18
C PHE A 255 2.79 -14.51 -13.12
N ILE A 256 2.73 -15.82 -12.96
CA ILE A 256 1.51 -16.59 -12.73
C ILE A 256 1.71 -17.55 -11.56
N ARG A 257 0.65 -17.77 -10.77
CA ARG A 257 0.72 -18.58 -9.54
C ARG A 257 -0.54 -19.44 -9.38
N SER A 258 -0.37 -20.68 -8.97
CA SER A 258 -1.44 -21.51 -8.44
C SER A 258 -1.78 -21.11 -6.98
N ASN A 259 -2.74 -21.79 -6.37
CA ASN A 259 -3.12 -21.56 -4.99
C ASN A 259 -2.13 -22.24 -4.03
N LYS A 260 -1.33 -21.47 -3.31
CA LYS A 260 -0.36 -21.96 -2.33
C LYS A 260 -0.98 -22.64 -1.09
N PHE A 261 -2.28 -22.43 -0.84
CA PHE A 261 -3.00 -23.03 0.29
C PHE A 261 -3.70 -24.34 -0.08
N ASN A 262 -3.64 -24.76 -1.35
CA ASN A 262 -4.18 -26.04 -1.75
C ASN A 262 -3.16 -27.15 -1.45
N LYS A 263 -3.42 -27.91 -0.36
CA LYS A 263 -2.54 -29.00 0.08
C LYS A 263 -2.54 -30.23 -0.86
N LYS A 264 -3.50 -30.32 -1.82
CA LYS A 264 -3.62 -31.48 -2.72
C LYS A 264 -2.62 -31.46 -3.87
N ASN A 265 -2.13 -30.29 -4.27
CA ASN A 265 -1.21 -30.13 -5.40
C ASN A 265 -0.01 -29.29 -4.99
N GLN A 266 1.16 -29.61 -5.54
CA GLN A 266 2.33 -28.75 -5.38
C GLN A 266 2.05 -27.36 -5.94
N PRO A 267 2.38 -26.28 -5.20
CA PRO A 267 2.15 -24.94 -5.68
C PRO A 267 3.07 -24.61 -6.87
N TYR A 268 2.47 -24.17 -7.97
CA TYR A 268 3.21 -23.66 -9.12
C TYR A 268 3.45 -22.17 -8.99
N TYR A 269 4.67 -21.76 -9.25
CA TYR A 269 5.08 -20.37 -9.38
C TYR A 269 5.97 -20.25 -10.63
N GLY A 270 5.49 -19.50 -11.63
CA GLY A 270 6.25 -19.15 -12.82
C GLY A 270 6.38 -17.64 -12.94
N ASP A 271 7.58 -17.19 -13.24
CA ASP A 271 7.86 -15.80 -13.63
C ASP A 271 8.91 -15.73 -14.74
N LYS A 272 8.81 -14.69 -15.53
CA LYS A 272 9.76 -14.38 -16.60
C LYS A 272 9.98 -12.88 -16.67
N THR A 273 11.23 -12.48 -16.72
CA THR A 273 11.65 -11.09 -16.87
C THR A 273 12.31 -10.88 -18.22
N TYR A 274 11.89 -9.84 -18.92
CA TYR A 274 12.54 -9.33 -20.11
C TYR A 274 13.03 -7.90 -19.90
N SER A 275 14.15 -7.54 -20.54
CA SER A 275 14.62 -6.17 -20.63
C SER A 275 14.18 -5.56 -21.95
N PHE A 276 13.71 -4.33 -21.91
CA PHE A 276 13.51 -3.53 -23.12
C PHE A 276 14.88 -3.09 -23.66
N ILE A 277 15.02 -2.99 -24.96
CA ILE A 277 16.24 -2.48 -25.61
C ILE A 277 16.54 -1.06 -25.11
N SER A 278 15.52 -0.20 -25.09
CA SER A 278 15.58 1.13 -24.48
C SER A 278 14.44 1.29 -23.46
N PRO A 279 14.58 2.11 -22.42
CA PRO A 279 13.47 2.41 -21.52
C PRO A 279 12.23 2.82 -22.29
N THR A 280 11.07 2.28 -21.93
CA THR A 280 9.83 2.50 -22.67
C THR A 280 8.63 2.61 -21.76
N ASN A 281 7.60 3.34 -22.20
CA ASN A 281 6.25 3.34 -21.66
C ASN A 281 5.20 3.08 -22.77
N ASP A 282 5.69 2.64 -23.94
CA ASP A 282 4.86 2.32 -25.08
C ASP A 282 3.96 1.12 -24.78
N LEU A 283 2.65 1.32 -24.93
CA LEU A 283 1.63 0.31 -24.63
C LEU A 283 1.86 -0.98 -25.41
N PHE A 284 2.12 -0.88 -26.71
CA PHE A 284 2.19 -2.04 -27.59
C PHE A 284 3.45 -2.87 -27.35
N GLU A 285 4.57 -2.21 -27.08
CA GLU A 285 5.84 -2.85 -26.77
C GLU A 285 5.75 -3.60 -25.41
N ILE A 286 5.16 -2.96 -24.40
CA ILE A 286 4.94 -3.57 -23.07
C ILE A 286 4.02 -4.78 -23.18
N VAL A 287 2.91 -4.68 -23.92
CA VAL A 287 1.96 -5.77 -24.08
C VAL A 287 2.58 -6.94 -24.88
N ARG A 288 3.32 -6.66 -25.95
CA ARG A 288 4.01 -7.70 -26.74
C ARG A 288 4.93 -8.55 -25.87
N LEU A 289 5.83 -7.91 -25.11
CA LEU A 289 6.74 -8.62 -24.20
C LEU A 289 6.01 -9.29 -23.03
N ALA A 290 4.89 -8.73 -22.57
CA ALA A 290 4.08 -9.37 -21.53
C ALA A 290 3.48 -10.69 -22.00
N VAL A 291 2.97 -10.76 -23.23
CA VAL A 291 2.41 -11.98 -23.82
C VAL A 291 3.51 -13.00 -24.09
N GLU A 292 4.65 -12.58 -24.61
CA GLU A 292 5.82 -13.44 -24.82
C GLU A 292 6.32 -14.05 -23.50
N ALA A 293 6.43 -13.26 -22.44
CA ALA A 293 6.78 -13.74 -21.12
C ALA A 293 5.76 -14.73 -20.56
N LEU A 294 4.45 -14.48 -20.75
CA LEU A 294 3.40 -15.43 -20.35
C LEU A 294 3.55 -16.77 -21.06
N SER A 295 3.79 -16.75 -22.38
CA SER A 295 3.94 -17.96 -23.19
C SER A 295 5.09 -18.85 -22.68
N SER A 296 6.18 -18.25 -22.20
CA SER A 296 7.35 -19.00 -21.70
C SER A 296 7.14 -19.65 -20.33
N ILE A 297 6.17 -19.18 -19.53
CA ILE A 297 5.92 -19.67 -18.15
C ILE A 297 4.60 -20.43 -18.02
N TYR A 298 3.76 -20.41 -19.03
CA TYR A 298 2.49 -21.13 -19.00
C TYR A 298 2.72 -22.65 -19.05
N LYS A 299 1.98 -23.38 -18.22
CA LYS A 299 1.93 -24.85 -18.24
C LYS A 299 0.47 -25.30 -18.30
N PRO A 300 0.10 -26.14 -19.27
CA PRO A 300 -1.26 -26.68 -19.34
C PRO A 300 -1.59 -27.55 -18.12
N GLY A 301 -2.87 -27.63 -17.75
CA GLY A 301 -3.34 -28.42 -16.61
C GLY A 301 -3.15 -27.80 -15.24
N ILE A 302 -2.51 -26.65 -15.13
CA ILE A 302 -2.35 -25.94 -13.86
C ILE A 302 -3.53 -25.00 -13.63
N LYS A 303 -4.13 -25.09 -12.44
CA LYS A 303 -5.18 -24.19 -11.94
C LYS A 303 -4.59 -22.92 -11.37
N TYR A 304 -4.45 -21.87 -12.21
CA TYR A 304 -3.89 -20.61 -11.80
C TYR A 304 -4.86 -19.81 -10.91
N LYS A 305 -4.36 -19.17 -9.87
CA LYS A 305 -5.12 -18.37 -8.92
C LYS A 305 -4.73 -16.90 -8.91
N LYS A 306 -3.55 -16.55 -9.42
CA LYS A 306 -3.05 -15.18 -9.47
C LYS A 306 -2.15 -14.98 -10.69
N ALA A 307 -2.26 -13.80 -11.30
CA ALA A 307 -1.31 -13.32 -12.31
C ALA A 307 -1.01 -11.84 -12.13
N GLY A 308 0.07 -11.37 -12.73
CA GLY A 308 0.42 -9.96 -12.73
C GLY A 308 1.60 -9.60 -13.59
N VAL A 309 1.72 -8.29 -13.82
CA VAL A 309 2.80 -7.62 -14.54
C VAL A 309 3.50 -6.66 -13.57
N LEU A 310 4.81 -6.65 -13.59
CA LEU A 310 5.68 -5.74 -12.86
C LEU A 310 6.59 -5.02 -13.86
N LEU A 311 6.51 -3.71 -13.90
CA LEU A 311 7.46 -2.85 -14.60
C LEU A 311 8.48 -2.35 -13.58
N SER A 312 9.78 -2.50 -13.87
CA SER A 312 10.86 -2.16 -12.94
C SER A 312 11.98 -1.37 -13.63
N ASP A 313 12.92 -0.88 -12.82
CA ASP A 313 13.97 0.05 -13.22
C ASP A 313 13.34 1.26 -13.92
N LEU A 314 12.42 1.91 -13.17
CA LEU A 314 11.72 3.08 -13.67
C LEU A 314 12.66 4.28 -13.66
N SER A 315 12.60 5.07 -14.75
CA SER A 315 13.30 6.34 -14.91
C SER A 315 12.35 7.40 -15.47
N SER A 316 12.68 8.68 -15.27
CA SER A 316 11.88 9.79 -15.83
C SER A 316 11.86 9.75 -17.35
N GLU A 317 10.76 10.20 -17.96
CA GLU A 317 10.67 10.42 -19.40
C GLU A 317 11.75 11.42 -19.85
N GLY A 318 12.32 11.20 -21.04
CA GLY A 318 13.33 12.08 -21.62
C GLY A 318 14.77 11.71 -21.32
N ILE A 319 15.04 10.77 -20.41
CA ILE A 319 16.37 10.18 -20.24
C ILE A 319 16.54 9.08 -21.31
N TYR A 320 16.76 9.51 -22.54
CA TYR A 320 17.13 8.59 -23.60
C TYR A 320 18.66 8.37 -23.54
N ASN A 321 19.10 7.25 -23.00
CA ASN A 321 20.39 6.73 -23.38
C ASN A 321 20.29 6.38 -24.86
N ARG A 322 20.88 7.21 -25.72
CA ARG A 322 21.02 6.90 -27.13
C ARG A 322 21.91 5.66 -27.22
N ASP A 323 21.25 4.52 -27.46
CA ASP A 323 21.99 3.31 -27.78
C ASP A 323 22.67 3.58 -29.13
N LEU A 324 23.99 3.56 -29.12
CA LEU A 324 24.84 3.83 -30.31
C LEU A 324 24.48 2.87 -31.47
N PHE A 325 23.92 1.71 -31.18
CA PHE A 325 23.62 0.66 -32.16
C PHE A 325 22.13 0.56 -32.54
N PHE A 326 21.24 1.27 -31.83
CA PHE A 326 19.81 1.18 -32.09
C PHE A 326 19.16 2.57 -32.18
N GLN A 327 19.32 3.19 -33.36
CA GLN A 327 18.63 4.45 -33.65
C GLN A 327 17.20 4.16 -34.07
N ARG A 328 16.24 4.34 -33.18
CA ARG A 328 14.82 4.44 -33.56
C ARG A 328 14.62 5.70 -34.39
N SER A 329 13.90 5.59 -35.50
CA SER A 329 13.51 6.79 -36.25
C SER A 329 12.74 7.75 -35.34
N GLU A 330 13.12 9.00 -35.29
CA GLU A 330 12.45 10.03 -34.50
C GLU A 330 10.97 10.15 -34.86
N LYS A 331 10.63 9.95 -36.15
CA LYS A 331 9.22 9.88 -36.63
C LYS A 331 8.43 8.76 -35.99
N ASP A 332 9.02 7.55 -35.84
CA ASP A 332 8.35 6.41 -35.23
C ASP A 332 8.15 6.61 -33.73
N LEU A 333 9.10 7.22 -33.05
CA LEU A 333 8.98 7.58 -31.65
C LEU A 333 7.85 8.59 -31.42
N LEU A 334 7.83 9.67 -32.22
CA LEU A 334 6.75 10.68 -32.14
C LEU A 334 5.37 10.09 -32.44
N LYS A 335 5.28 9.18 -33.41
CA LYS A 335 4.02 8.46 -33.73
C LYS A 335 3.54 7.63 -32.53
N LYS A 336 4.43 6.87 -31.88
CA LYS A 336 4.10 6.09 -30.69
C LYS A 336 3.62 6.97 -29.54
N ILE A 337 4.30 8.07 -29.25
CA ILE A 337 3.91 9.04 -28.23
C ILE A 337 2.50 9.59 -28.52
N LYS A 338 2.22 9.98 -29.77
CA LYS A 338 0.89 10.48 -30.17
C LYS A 338 -0.19 9.43 -29.97
N VAL A 339 0.03 8.19 -30.39
CA VAL A 339 -0.94 7.09 -30.23
C VAL A 339 -1.22 6.82 -28.76
N ASN A 340 -0.19 6.69 -27.91
CA ASN A 340 -0.37 6.48 -26.48
C ASN A 340 -1.13 7.63 -25.82
N ARG A 341 -0.84 8.90 -26.17
CA ARG A 341 -1.57 10.07 -25.66
C ARG A 341 -3.06 10.06 -26.04
N VAL A 342 -3.38 9.69 -27.28
CA VAL A 342 -4.77 9.57 -27.73
C VAL A 342 -5.48 8.48 -26.96
N PHE A 343 -4.84 7.32 -26.80
CA PHE A 343 -5.37 6.19 -26.05
C PHE A 343 -5.68 6.59 -24.59
N ASP A 344 -4.75 7.21 -23.90
CA ASP A 344 -4.90 7.66 -22.52
C ASP A 344 -5.98 8.75 -22.39
N ARG A 345 -6.00 9.72 -23.32
CA ARG A 345 -6.98 10.82 -23.33
C ARG A 345 -8.42 10.31 -23.50
N LEU A 346 -8.64 9.36 -24.38
CA LEU A 346 -9.96 8.79 -24.61
C LEU A 346 -10.43 7.95 -23.42
N ASN A 347 -9.56 7.13 -22.85
CA ASN A 347 -9.87 6.35 -21.67
C ASN A 347 -10.06 7.19 -20.41
N SER A 348 -9.36 8.31 -20.29
CA SER A 348 -9.56 9.27 -19.19
C SER A 348 -10.90 10.02 -19.32
N ARG A 349 -11.29 10.42 -20.55
CA ARG A 349 -12.49 11.23 -20.80
C ARG A 349 -13.78 10.42 -20.75
N TYR A 350 -13.77 9.21 -21.34
CA TYR A 350 -14.97 8.40 -21.53
C TYR A 350 -15.04 7.17 -20.63
N GLY A 351 -14.03 6.98 -19.79
CA GLY A 351 -13.92 5.86 -18.86
C GLY A 351 -12.87 4.85 -19.29
N SER A 352 -12.25 4.21 -18.28
CA SER A 352 -11.21 3.19 -18.51
C SER A 352 -11.76 2.06 -19.37
N GLY A 353 -11.06 1.75 -20.49
CA GLY A 353 -11.39 0.69 -21.40
C GLY A 353 -12.35 1.06 -22.50
N THR A 354 -12.64 2.34 -22.73
CA THR A 354 -13.36 2.82 -23.92
C THR A 354 -12.61 2.42 -25.20
N ILE A 355 -11.28 2.52 -25.16
CA ILE A 355 -10.41 1.93 -26.18
C ILE A 355 -9.54 0.89 -25.48
N CYS A 356 -9.46 -0.30 -26.07
CA CYS A 356 -8.64 -1.40 -25.59
C CYS A 356 -7.91 -2.10 -26.75
N ILE A 357 -6.91 -2.92 -26.43
CA ILE A 357 -6.26 -3.77 -27.42
C ILE A 357 -7.23 -4.89 -27.81
N ALA A 358 -7.34 -5.19 -29.10
CA ALA A 358 -8.35 -6.15 -29.62
C ALA A 358 -8.34 -7.54 -28.95
N LYS A 359 -7.19 -7.99 -28.47
CA LYS A 359 -7.07 -9.24 -27.69
C LYS A 359 -7.48 -9.08 -26.21
N GLU A 360 -7.69 -7.86 -25.72
CA GLU A 360 -8.20 -7.60 -24.39
C GLU A 360 -9.71 -7.81 -24.41
N ASN A 361 -10.18 -8.90 -23.81
CA ASN A 361 -11.63 -9.08 -23.66
C ASN A 361 -12.14 -8.08 -22.63
N TYR A 362 -12.95 -7.11 -23.08
CA TYR A 362 -13.50 -6.02 -22.28
C TYR A 362 -14.66 -6.48 -21.37
N GLU A 363 -14.91 -7.76 -21.25
CA GLU A 363 -15.82 -8.21 -20.21
C GLU A 363 -15.32 -7.77 -18.83
N LYS A 364 -16.17 -7.09 -18.10
CA LYS A 364 -15.96 -6.52 -16.73
C LYS A 364 -15.50 -7.55 -15.67
N PHE A 365 -15.05 -8.74 -16.09
CA PHE A 365 -14.58 -9.83 -15.24
C PHE A 365 -13.32 -9.51 -14.42
N TYR A 366 -12.54 -8.51 -14.84
CA TYR A 366 -11.27 -8.15 -14.19
C TYR A 366 -11.39 -7.10 -13.11
N LEU A 367 -12.57 -6.49 -12.98
CA LEU A 367 -12.83 -5.55 -11.89
C LEU A 367 -13.09 -6.34 -10.61
N THR A 368 -12.46 -5.92 -9.52
CA THR A 368 -12.79 -6.43 -8.19
C THR A 368 -14.30 -6.26 -7.99
N ARG A 369 -15.03 -7.36 -7.75
CA ARG A 369 -16.46 -7.29 -7.45
C ARG A 369 -16.68 -6.48 -6.19
N ARG A 370 -17.22 -5.28 -6.33
CA ARG A 370 -17.54 -4.34 -5.24
C ARG A 370 -19.06 -4.27 -5.08
N LYS A 371 -19.70 -5.40 -4.73
CA LYS A 371 -21.16 -5.48 -4.67
C LYS A 371 -21.78 -4.62 -3.55
N ASN A 372 -21.03 -4.33 -2.49
CA ASN A 372 -21.49 -3.60 -1.32
C ASN A 372 -20.69 -2.31 -1.13
N LEU A 373 -20.52 -1.53 -2.21
CA LEU A 373 -19.90 -0.21 -2.07
C LEU A 373 -20.80 0.70 -1.22
N SER A 374 -20.17 1.48 -0.35
CA SER A 374 -20.84 2.60 0.27
C SER A 374 -21.13 3.67 -0.79
N PRO A 375 -22.14 4.53 -0.60
CA PRO A 375 -22.33 5.72 -1.42
C PRO A 375 -21.06 6.57 -1.46
N ALA A 376 -20.85 7.26 -2.58
CA ALA A 376 -19.69 8.11 -2.80
C ALA A 376 -19.99 9.57 -2.43
N TYR A 377 -20.45 9.82 -1.21
CA TYR A 377 -20.94 11.11 -0.71
C TYR A 377 -20.05 12.33 -0.99
N THR A 378 -18.77 12.14 -1.22
CA THR A 378 -17.81 13.24 -1.45
C THR A 378 -17.41 13.42 -2.90
N SER A 379 -17.78 12.52 -3.79
CA SER A 379 -17.36 12.50 -5.20
C SER A 379 -18.49 12.27 -6.18
N ASN A 380 -19.70 11.97 -5.71
CA ASN A 380 -20.89 11.82 -6.55
C ASN A 380 -22.07 12.52 -5.89
N PHE A 381 -22.56 13.57 -6.55
CA PHE A 381 -23.68 14.38 -6.07
C PHE A 381 -24.99 13.57 -5.96
N TYR A 382 -25.19 12.61 -6.85
CA TYR A 382 -26.39 11.76 -6.86
C TYR A 382 -26.43 10.72 -5.74
N ASP A 383 -25.32 10.51 -5.02
CA ASP A 383 -25.25 9.60 -3.86
C ASP A 383 -25.52 10.32 -2.53
N LEU A 384 -25.80 11.62 -2.54
CA LEU A 384 -26.17 12.37 -1.35
C LEU A 384 -27.55 11.91 -0.85
N PRO A 385 -27.77 11.86 0.49
CA PRO A 385 -29.04 11.47 1.09
C PRO A 385 -30.15 12.48 0.82
#